data_a732c83be251b8c07185fda9328e0910
#
_entry.id   a732c83be251b8c07185fda9328e0910
#
_cell.length_a   1.000
_cell.length_b   1.000
_cell.length_c   1.000
_cell.angle_alpha   90.00
_cell.angle_beta   90.00
_cell.angle_gamma   90.00
#
_symmetry.space_group_name_H-M   'P 1'
#
loop_
_entity.id
_entity.type
_entity.pdbx_description
1 polymer ?
#
loop_
_entity_poly.entity_id
_entity_poly.type
_entity_poly.pdbx_seq_one_letter_code
_entity_poly.pdbx_strand_id
1 'polypeptide(L)'
;MGFHPITKGPNKGKDSKRPILRDTLFSVNKGKGTKQSPRAKQQMEHRQMLYLAMRISMESGIRIGSLRQMRWSHVSANPTLSPEDQKVWCLIEVPAENTKTGRWYELSAPVVAHLDQLKKIAQPKSKSDLLFTNRKTGKPFSDRLWRDGLFEAMVEAGLAQWSEDDSNNLRKIDIHSGKTLSWYSFRHTFITLSLERGVPLATLCANCDTSMQYVEQHYFHYDAKRATDKLSTGRLRLKTAIGNDWMKDTWVGDT
;
A
#
# COMPACT_ATOMS: atom_id res chain seq x y z
N MET A 1 -6.83 2.12 -26.50
CA MET A 1 -7.30 1.46 -25.25
C MET A 1 -6.76 0.04 -25.24
N GLY A 2 -5.99 -0.30 -24.22
CA GLY A 2 -5.50 -1.66 -24.05
C GLY A 2 -6.53 -2.53 -23.32
N PHE A 3 -6.59 -3.81 -23.65
CA PHE A 3 -7.45 -4.78 -23.00
C PHE A 3 -6.61 -5.95 -22.50
N HIS A 4 -7.02 -6.55 -21.37
CA HIS A 4 -6.35 -7.74 -20.87
C HIS A 4 -6.78 -8.97 -21.68
N PRO A 5 -5.86 -9.88 -22.00
CA PRO A 5 -6.22 -11.16 -22.59
C PRO A 5 -7.06 -11.98 -21.60
N ILE A 6 -8.06 -12.67 -22.12
CA ILE A 6 -8.88 -13.59 -21.34
C ILE A 6 -8.07 -14.87 -21.14
N THR A 7 -7.78 -15.20 -19.87
CA THR A 7 -6.88 -16.32 -19.53
C THR A 7 -7.60 -17.65 -19.30
N LYS A 8 -8.93 -17.66 -19.13
CA LYS A 8 -9.73 -18.87 -18.86
C LYS A 8 -11.05 -18.88 -19.64
N GLY A 9 -11.56 -20.07 -19.93
CA GLY A 9 -12.85 -20.31 -20.57
C GLY A 9 -12.82 -20.27 -22.10
N PRO A 10 -14.01 -20.36 -22.77
CA PRO A 10 -14.13 -20.49 -24.21
C PRO A 10 -13.59 -19.29 -25.02
N ASN A 11 -13.32 -18.18 -24.35
CA ASN A 11 -12.74 -16.98 -24.95
C ASN A 11 -11.26 -16.77 -24.58
N LYS A 12 -10.54 -17.83 -24.15
CA LYS A 12 -9.10 -17.77 -23.85
C LYS A 12 -8.35 -17.24 -25.07
N GLY A 13 -7.44 -16.28 -24.84
CA GLY A 13 -6.63 -15.65 -25.89
C GLY A 13 -7.30 -14.48 -26.62
N LYS A 14 -8.57 -14.17 -26.35
CA LYS A 14 -9.21 -12.94 -26.82
C LYS A 14 -9.01 -11.82 -25.81
N ASP A 15 -8.95 -10.60 -26.30
CA ASP A 15 -8.90 -9.44 -25.43
C ASP A 15 -10.17 -9.34 -24.59
N SER A 16 -10.01 -9.07 -23.28
CA SER A 16 -11.16 -8.82 -22.42
C SER A 16 -11.79 -7.47 -22.79
N LYS A 17 -13.13 -7.39 -22.67
CA LYS A 17 -13.83 -6.10 -22.82
C LYS A 17 -13.62 -5.16 -21.62
N ARG A 18 -12.75 -5.52 -20.67
CA ARG A 18 -12.44 -4.68 -19.51
C ARG A 18 -11.33 -3.71 -19.89
N PRO A 19 -11.56 -2.41 -19.79
CA PRO A 19 -10.51 -1.42 -20.05
C PRO A 19 -9.38 -1.58 -19.02
N ILE A 20 -8.17 -1.30 -19.44
CA ILE A 20 -7.00 -1.27 -18.57
C ILE A 20 -7.19 -0.22 -17.47
N LEU A 21 -6.74 -0.52 -16.25
CA LEU A 21 -6.89 0.34 -15.08
C LEU A 21 -6.32 1.75 -15.32
N ARG A 22 -5.20 1.85 -16.03
CA ARG A 22 -4.58 3.12 -16.42
C ARG A 22 -5.54 4.03 -17.18
N ASP A 23 -6.26 3.47 -18.16
CA ASP A 23 -7.19 4.23 -18.99
C ASP A 23 -8.43 4.67 -18.19
N THR A 24 -8.79 3.93 -17.13
CA THR A 24 -9.96 4.24 -16.30
C THR A 24 -9.65 5.13 -15.10
N LEU A 25 -8.42 5.08 -14.57
CA LEU A 25 -8.01 5.92 -13.44
C LEU A 25 -7.60 7.33 -13.88
N PHE A 26 -6.95 7.45 -15.06
CA PHE A 26 -6.34 8.69 -15.51
C PHE A 26 -7.02 9.31 -16.74
N SER A 27 -7.80 8.56 -17.49
CA SER A 27 -8.59 9.13 -18.58
C SER A 27 -9.86 9.77 -18.03
N VAL A 28 -9.77 11.02 -17.66
CA VAL A 28 -10.93 11.91 -17.77
C VAL A 28 -11.27 11.93 -19.26
N ASN A 29 -12.27 11.15 -19.67
CA ASN A 29 -12.72 11.11 -21.04
C ASN A 29 -13.08 12.53 -21.53
N LYS A 30 -12.14 13.18 -22.18
CA LYS A 30 -12.40 14.37 -23.04
C LYS A 30 -13.01 13.95 -24.38
N GLY A 31 -13.54 12.75 -24.48
CA GLY A 31 -14.19 12.20 -25.65
C GLY A 31 -15.70 12.38 -25.60
N LYS A 32 -16.24 13.00 -26.64
CA LYS A 32 -17.67 13.23 -26.87
C LYS A 32 -18.55 12.03 -26.45
N GLY A 33 -19.30 12.18 -25.36
CA GLY A 33 -20.70 11.84 -25.26
C GLY A 33 -21.20 10.41 -25.45
N THR A 34 -20.41 9.34 -25.28
CA THR A 34 -21.01 8.01 -25.08
C THR A 34 -21.38 7.86 -23.61
N LYS A 35 -22.67 7.89 -23.31
CA LYS A 35 -23.21 7.62 -21.96
C LYS A 35 -22.66 6.27 -21.50
N GLN A 36 -21.72 6.28 -20.53
CA GLN A 36 -21.22 5.05 -19.94
C GLN A 36 -22.38 4.26 -19.34
N SER A 37 -22.40 2.96 -19.58
CA SER A 37 -23.43 2.12 -18.96
C SER A 37 -23.32 2.22 -17.42
N PRO A 38 -24.44 2.11 -16.69
CA PRO A 38 -24.42 2.14 -15.22
C PRO A 38 -23.46 1.13 -14.60
N ARG A 39 -23.24 -0.01 -15.28
CA ARG A 39 -22.28 -1.04 -14.86
C ARG A 39 -20.82 -0.59 -15.06
N ALA A 40 -20.51 0.05 -16.17
CA ALA A 40 -19.18 0.58 -16.43
C ALA A 40 -18.80 1.68 -15.42
N LYS A 41 -19.73 2.57 -15.11
CA LYS A 41 -19.56 3.58 -14.08
C LYS A 41 -19.27 2.97 -12.71
N GLN A 42 -20.03 1.96 -12.30
CA GLN A 42 -19.82 1.27 -11.04
C GLN A 42 -18.45 0.56 -10.97
N GLN A 43 -18.03 -0.06 -12.08
CA GLN A 43 -16.70 -0.69 -12.13
C GLN A 43 -15.59 0.34 -11.99
N MET A 44 -15.73 1.50 -12.59
CA MET A 44 -14.79 2.60 -12.46
C MET A 44 -14.73 3.13 -11.02
N GLU A 45 -15.87 3.34 -10.38
CA GLU A 45 -15.96 3.75 -8.96
C GLU A 45 -15.22 2.72 -8.07
N HIS A 46 -15.47 1.42 -8.26
CA HIS A 46 -14.78 0.36 -7.49
C HIS A 46 -13.26 0.38 -7.70
N ARG A 47 -12.79 0.58 -8.93
CA ARG A 47 -11.35 0.67 -9.25
C ARG A 47 -10.70 1.89 -8.59
N GLN A 48 -11.36 3.04 -8.64
CA GLN A 48 -10.89 4.24 -7.96
C GLN A 48 -10.82 4.03 -6.44
N MET A 49 -11.82 3.41 -5.83
CA MET A 49 -11.82 3.09 -4.40
C MET A 49 -10.69 2.12 -4.04
N LEU A 50 -10.44 1.09 -4.86
CA LEU A 50 -9.31 0.17 -4.65
C LEU A 50 -7.96 0.87 -4.78
N TYR A 51 -7.81 1.78 -5.73
CA TYR A 51 -6.60 2.61 -5.84
C TYR A 51 -6.37 3.44 -4.57
N LEU A 52 -7.42 4.09 -4.05
CA LEU A 52 -7.33 4.84 -2.80
C LEU A 52 -7.01 3.92 -1.60
N ALA A 53 -7.54 2.69 -1.59
CA ALA A 53 -7.18 1.70 -0.58
C ALA A 53 -5.70 1.32 -0.64
N MET A 54 -5.12 1.18 -1.84
CA MET A 54 -3.68 0.94 -2.02
C MET A 54 -2.86 2.10 -1.46
N ARG A 55 -3.26 3.35 -1.78
CA ARG A 55 -2.59 4.55 -1.27
C ARG A 55 -2.66 4.62 0.26
N ILE A 56 -3.85 4.46 0.82
CA ILE A 56 -4.04 4.44 2.29
C ILE A 56 -3.21 3.33 2.93
N SER A 57 -3.19 2.11 2.37
CA SER A 57 -2.38 1.01 2.89
C SER A 57 -0.88 1.32 2.87
N MET A 58 -0.40 1.94 1.78
CA MET A 58 1.02 2.28 1.60
C MET A 58 1.47 3.42 2.53
N GLU A 59 0.59 4.36 2.86
CA GLU A 59 0.92 5.54 3.65
C GLU A 59 0.60 5.40 5.15
N SER A 60 -0.11 4.33 5.54
CA SER A 60 -0.48 4.07 6.94
C SER A 60 0.12 2.79 7.52
N GLY A 61 0.48 1.83 6.67
CA GLY A 61 0.89 0.50 7.09
C GLY A 61 -0.22 -0.33 7.74
N ILE A 62 -1.48 0.10 7.69
CA ILE A 62 -2.62 -0.63 8.25
C ILE A 62 -2.76 -2.04 7.64
N ARG A 63 -3.15 -3.02 8.47
CA ARG A 63 -3.45 -4.36 7.95
C ARG A 63 -4.68 -4.33 7.06
N ILE A 64 -4.63 -5.05 5.95
CA ILE A 64 -5.76 -5.11 5.01
C ILE A 64 -7.05 -5.62 5.67
N GLY A 65 -6.95 -6.57 6.59
CA GLY A 65 -8.11 -7.08 7.35
C GLY A 65 -8.80 -5.98 8.15
N SER A 66 -8.01 -5.10 8.78
CA SER A 66 -8.51 -3.93 9.51
C SER A 66 -9.07 -2.89 8.52
N LEU A 67 -8.34 -2.55 7.47
CA LEU A 67 -8.77 -1.55 6.49
C LEU A 67 -10.13 -1.88 5.85
N ARG A 68 -10.39 -3.15 5.60
CA ARG A 68 -11.65 -3.62 5.00
C ARG A 68 -12.87 -3.43 5.90
N GLN A 69 -12.66 -3.33 7.20
CA GLN A 69 -13.69 -3.17 8.22
C GLN A 69 -13.77 -1.74 8.77
N MET A 70 -12.92 -0.84 8.25
CA MET A 70 -12.88 0.55 8.69
C MET A 70 -14.17 1.30 8.34
N ARG A 71 -14.63 2.11 9.28
CA ARG A 71 -15.79 2.99 9.16
C ARG A 71 -15.36 4.45 9.17
N TRP A 72 -16.20 5.32 8.66
CA TRP A 72 -15.95 6.77 8.71
C TRP A 72 -15.88 7.30 10.14
N SER A 73 -16.53 6.63 11.11
CA SER A 73 -16.44 6.96 12.53
C SER A 73 -15.06 6.70 13.14
N HIS A 74 -14.25 5.85 12.52
CA HIS A 74 -12.91 5.51 13.02
C HIS A 74 -11.83 6.50 12.55
N VAL A 75 -12.22 7.53 11.79
CA VAL A 75 -11.30 8.55 11.28
C VAL A 75 -11.60 9.88 11.93
N SER A 76 -10.58 10.50 12.54
CA SER A 76 -10.69 11.78 13.21
C SER A 76 -9.49 12.67 12.90
N ALA A 77 -9.63 13.98 13.15
CA ALA A 77 -8.50 14.88 13.16
C ALA A 77 -7.56 14.52 14.33
N ASN A 78 -6.26 14.65 14.13
CA ASN A 78 -5.31 14.49 15.22
C ASN A 78 -5.23 15.78 16.05
N PRO A 79 -5.76 15.81 17.29
CA PRO A 79 -5.84 17.03 18.07
C PRO A 79 -4.49 17.58 18.54
N THR A 80 -3.42 16.77 18.44
CA THR A 80 -2.07 17.17 18.83
C THR A 80 -1.33 17.92 17.72
N LEU A 81 -1.88 17.95 16.51
CA LEU A 81 -1.28 18.60 15.35
C LEU A 81 -1.84 20.01 15.12
N SER A 82 -1.03 20.85 14.47
CA SER A 82 -1.48 22.15 13.99
C SER A 82 -2.65 22.02 12.99
N PRO A 83 -3.50 23.06 12.84
CA PRO A 83 -4.57 23.04 11.83
C PRO A 83 -4.07 22.79 10.40
N GLU A 84 -2.85 23.22 10.08
CA GLU A 84 -2.24 22.97 8.75
C GLU A 84 -1.86 21.49 8.59
N ASP A 85 -1.24 20.89 9.60
CA ASP A 85 -0.86 19.48 9.58
C ASP A 85 -2.10 18.58 9.56
N GLN A 86 -3.20 18.97 10.21
CA GLN A 86 -4.47 18.25 10.17
C GLN A 86 -5.10 18.20 8.77
N LYS A 87 -4.70 19.05 7.84
CA LYS A 87 -5.10 18.96 6.43
C LYS A 87 -4.44 17.77 5.70
N VAL A 88 -3.37 17.25 6.25
CA VAL A 88 -2.58 16.15 5.68
C VAL A 88 -2.74 14.87 6.50
N TRP A 89 -2.65 14.99 7.83
CA TRP A 89 -2.61 13.88 8.77
C TRP A 89 -3.93 13.71 9.51
N CYS A 90 -4.32 12.46 9.72
CA CYS A 90 -5.45 12.09 10.57
C CYS A 90 -5.06 10.98 11.54
N LEU A 91 -5.90 10.80 12.57
CA LEU A 91 -5.90 9.60 13.40
C LEU A 91 -6.89 8.59 12.82
N ILE A 92 -6.48 7.34 12.82
CA ILE A 92 -7.31 6.20 12.48
C ILE A 92 -7.34 5.27 13.69
N GLU A 93 -8.50 5.16 14.30
CA GLU A 93 -8.77 4.21 15.37
C GLU A 93 -9.07 2.84 14.78
N VAL A 94 -8.37 1.81 15.24
CA VAL A 94 -8.59 0.43 14.82
C VAL A 94 -9.16 -0.35 16.00
N PRO A 95 -10.48 -0.61 16.02
CA PRO A 95 -11.13 -1.35 17.09
C PRO A 95 -10.56 -2.76 17.25
N ALA A 96 -10.60 -3.29 18.46
CA ALA A 96 -10.04 -4.59 18.83
C ALA A 96 -10.57 -5.74 17.96
N GLU A 97 -11.86 -5.72 17.64
CA GLU A 97 -12.51 -6.71 16.77
C GLU A 97 -12.00 -6.68 15.31
N ASN A 98 -11.41 -5.57 14.89
CA ASN A 98 -10.85 -5.40 13.55
C ASN A 98 -9.35 -5.71 13.49
N THR A 99 -8.74 -6.15 14.59
CA THR A 99 -7.32 -6.46 14.67
C THR A 99 -7.07 -7.97 14.77
N LYS A 100 -5.91 -8.41 14.31
CA LYS A 100 -5.49 -9.81 14.49
C LYS A 100 -5.13 -10.13 15.95
N THR A 101 -4.72 -9.10 16.68
CA THR A 101 -4.22 -9.23 18.07
C THR A 101 -5.33 -9.13 19.11
N GLY A 102 -6.55 -8.75 18.70
CA GLY A 102 -7.65 -8.46 19.63
C GLY A 102 -7.39 -7.23 20.51
N ARG A 103 -6.45 -6.36 20.12
CA ARG A 103 -6.11 -5.13 20.85
C ARG A 103 -6.49 -3.91 20.01
N TRP A 104 -7.15 -2.99 20.66
CA TRP A 104 -7.39 -1.66 20.10
C TRP A 104 -6.07 -0.89 19.94
N TYR A 105 -5.93 -0.14 18.87
CA TYR A 105 -4.82 0.80 18.68
C TYR A 105 -5.22 1.97 17.79
N GLU A 106 -4.46 3.04 17.88
CA GLU A 106 -4.54 4.19 16.98
C GLU A 106 -3.30 4.28 16.11
N LEU A 107 -3.50 4.74 14.89
CA LEU A 107 -2.40 5.06 13.99
C LEU A 107 -2.58 6.47 13.42
N SER A 108 -1.47 7.16 13.20
CA SER A 108 -1.45 8.44 12.50
C SER A 108 -0.98 8.23 11.06
N ALA A 109 -1.69 8.84 10.10
CA ALA A 109 -1.35 8.67 8.69
C ALA A 109 -1.63 9.93 7.85
N PRO A 110 -0.80 10.23 6.82
CA PRO A 110 -0.96 11.40 5.95
C PRO A 110 -1.95 11.10 4.81
N VAL A 111 -3.18 10.69 5.14
CA VAL A 111 -4.15 10.14 4.16
C VAL A 111 -5.41 10.98 4.00
N VAL A 112 -5.47 12.19 4.56
CA VAL A 112 -6.65 13.07 4.51
C VAL A 112 -7.10 13.30 3.08
N ALA A 113 -6.20 13.65 2.17
CA ALA A 113 -6.53 13.88 0.76
C ALA A 113 -7.13 12.64 0.07
N HIS A 114 -6.67 11.44 0.43
CA HIS A 114 -7.22 10.18 -0.11
C HIS A 114 -8.60 9.87 0.46
N LEU A 115 -8.80 10.16 1.75
CA LEU A 115 -10.10 10.00 2.40
C LEU A 115 -11.13 10.99 1.83
N ASP A 116 -10.75 12.22 1.54
CA ASP A 116 -11.62 13.21 0.89
C ASP A 116 -12.05 12.78 -0.52
N GLN A 117 -11.11 12.23 -1.30
CA GLN A 117 -11.45 11.67 -2.61
C GLN A 117 -12.35 10.44 -2.46
N LEU A 118 -12.06 9.56 -1.51
CA LEU A 118 -12.88 8.39 -1.22
C LEU A 118 -14.31 8.78 -0.82
N LYS A 119 -14.47 9.80 0.03
CA LYS A 119 -15.76 10.32 0.45
C LYS A 119 -16.61 10.81 -0.71
N LYS A 120 -16.00 11.49 -1.69
CA LYS A 120 -16.69 11.95 -2.91
C LYS A 120 -17.20 10.79 -3.76
N ILE A 121 -16.48 9.66 -3.80
CA ILE A 121 -16.86 8.47 -4.57
C ILE A 121 -17.87 7.62 -3.79
N ALA A 122 -17.57 7.31 -2.53
CA ALA A 122 -18.36 6.44 -1.67
C ALA A 122 -19.71 7.06 -1.28
N GLN A 123 -19.74 8.38 -1.10
CA GLN A 123 -20.92 9.15 -0.66
C GLN A 123 -21.60 8.51 0.57
N PRO A 124 -20.89 8.40 1.71
CA PRO A 124 -21.43 7.79 2.91
C PRO A 124 -22.66 8.57 3.40
N LYS A 125 -23.64 7.85 3.91
CA LYS A 125 -24.86 8.42 4.52
C LYS A 125 -24.70 8.62 6.01
N SER A 126 -23.85 7.84 6.64
CA SER A 126 -23.59 7.87 8.07
C SER A 126 -22.10 7.68 8.37
N LYS A 127 -21.67 8.17 9.53
CA LYS A 127 -20.34 7.86 10.07
C LYS A 127 -20.13 6.36 10.35
N SER A 128 -21.20 5.61 10.57
CA SER A 128 -21.15 4.15 10.75
C SER A 128 -20.95 3.36 9.46
N ASP A 129 -21.04 4.01 8.29
CA ASP A 129 -20.79 3.33 7.02
C ASP A 129 -19.32 2.92 6.89
N LEU A 130 -19.07 1.80 6.21
CA LEU A 130 -17.72 1.37 5.87
C LEU A 130 -17.08 2.33 4.86
N LEU A 131 -15.76 2.48 4.95
CA LEU A 131 -14.98 3.26 3.97
C LEU A 131 -15.11 2.71 2.56
N PHE A 132 -15.11 1.38 2.41
CA PHE A 132 -15.09 0.68 1.13
C PHE A 132 -16.34 -0.17 0.95
N THR A 133 -17.33 0.38 0.27
CA THR A 133 -18.61 -0.28 0.02
C THR A 133 -19.03 -0.14 -1.43
N ASN A 134 -19.87 -1.05 -1.87
CA ASN A 134 -20.63 -0.85 -3.09
C ASN A 134 -21.69 0.22 -2.82
N ARG A 135 -21.53 1.39 -3.42
CA ARG A 135 -22.41 2.55 -3.23
C ARG A 135 -23.89 2.25 -3.45
N LYS A 136 -24.23 1.35 -4.38
CA LYS A 136 -25.62 1.04 -4.69
C LYS A 136 -26.28 0.16 -3.64
N THR A 137 -25.53 -0.80 -3.10
CA THR A 137 -26.06 -1.82 -2.19
C THR A 137 -25.71 -1.57 -0.73
N GLY A 138 -24.77 -0.66 -0.43
CA GLY A 138 -24.20 -0.46 0.89
C GLY A 138 -23.37 -1.66 1.41
N LYS A 139 -23.27 -2.74 0.64
CA LYS A 139 -22.55 -3.94 1.05
C LYS A 139 -21.04 -3.74 0.95
N PRO A 140 -20.24 -4.36 1.85
CA PRO A 140 -18.79 -4.33 1.75
C PRO A 140 -18.31 -4.96 0.44
N PHE A 141 -17.12 -4.59 0.00
CA PHE A 141 -16.49 -5.24 -1.14
C PHE A 141 -16.22 -6.71 -0.86
N SER A 142 -16.49 -7.57 -1.84
CA SER A 142 -16.20 -8.99 -1.73
C SER A 142 -14.70 -9.26 -1.70
N ASP A 143 -14.29 -10.38 -1.10
CA ASP A 143 -12.89 -10.83 -1.09
C ASP A 143 -12.30 -10.94 -2.48
N ARG A 144 -13.12 -11.37 -3.43
CA ARG A 144 -12.73 -11.44 -4.83
C ARG A 144 -12.40 -10.07 -5.39
N LEU A 145 -13.21 -9.04 -5.11
CA LEU A 145 -12.95 -7.69 -5.60
C LEU A 145 -11.62 -7.14 -5.04
N TRP A 146 -11.36 -7.34 -3.76
CA TRP A 146 -10.09 -6.96 -3.15
C TRP A 146 -8.90 -7.67 -3.76
N ARG A 147 -8.98 -8.99 -3.92
CA ARG A 147 -7.89 -9.82 -4.41
C ARG A 147 -7.63 -9.57 -5.89
N ASP A 148 -8.66 -9.69 -6.72
CA ASP A 148 -8.51 -9.64 -8.17
C ASP A 148 -8.25 -8.21 -8.64
N GLY A 149 -8.85 -7.20 -7.98
CA GLY A 149 -8.64 -5.80 -8.33
C GLY A 149 -7.22 -5.31 -8.04
N LEU A 150 -6.62 -5.72 -6.93
CA LEU A 150 -5.19 -5.45 -6.68
C LEU A 150 -4.32 -6.05 -7.78
N PHE A 151 -4.57 -7.30 -8.09
CA PHE A 151 -3.74 -8.00 -9.05
C PHE A 151 -3.89 -7.44 -10.47
N GLU A 152 -5.12 -7.15 -10.92
CA GLU A 152 -5.36 -6.45 -12.18
C GLU A 152 -4.55 -5.15 -12.25
N ALA A 153 -4.55 -4.36 -11.16
CA ALA A 153 -3.79 -3.12 -11.10
C ALA A 153 -2.28 -3.33 -11.23
N MET A 154 -1.74 -4.35 -10.58
CA MET A 154 -0.30 -4.67 -10.64
C MET A 154 0.12 -5.18 -12.02
N VAL A 155 -0.69 -6.00 -12.67
CA VAL A 155 -0.42 -6.44 -14.04
C VAL A 155 -0.45 -5.27 -15.01
N GLU A 156 -1.43 -4.37 -14.88
CA GLU A 156 -1.53 -3.17 -15.70
C GLU A 156 -0.36 -2.20 -15.49
N ALA A 157 0.17 -2.15 -14.28
CA ALA A 157 1.36 -1.37 -13.95
C ALA A 157 2.68 -2.04 -14.40
N GLY A 158 2.63 -3.26 -14.94
CA GLY A 158 3.81 -4.02 -15.31
C GLY A 158 4.62 -4.55 -14.13
N LEU A 159 4.02 -4.61 -12.94
CA LEU A 159 4.66 -5.07 -11.71
C LEU A 159 4.40 -6.55 -11.42
N ALA A 160 3.42 -7.13 -12.05
CA ALA A 160 3.07 -8.54 -11.87
C ALA A 160 2.68 -9.19 -13.20
N GLN A 161 2.79 -10.50 -13.23
CA GLN A 161 2.36 -11.32 -14.37
C GLN A 161 1.56 -12.51 -13.90
N TRP A 162 0.77 -13.06 -14.82
CA TRP A 162 0.15 -14.35 -14.62
C TRP A 162 1.18 -15.45 -14.88
N SER A 163 1.28 -16.39 -13.96
CA SER A 163 2.03 -17.63 -14.13
C SER A 163 1.12 -18.80 -13.82
N GLU A 164 1.26 -19.89 -14.54
CA GLU A 164 0.60 -21.15 -14.21
C GLU A 164 1.51 -21.95 -13.29
N ASP A 165 0.95 -22.52 -12.22
CA ASP A 165 1.63 -23.53 -11.42
C ASP A 165 1.42 -24.93 -12.03
N ASP A 166 2.10 -25.94 -11.46
CA ASP A 166 2.02 -27.33 -11.91
C ASP A 166 0.59 -27.92 -11.86
N SER A 167 -0.33 -27.25 -11.17
CA SER A 167 -1.75 -27.61 -11.06
C SER A 167 -2.64 -26.81 -12.01
N ASN A 168 -2.09 -26.09 -12.98
CA ASN A 168 -2.80 -25.16 -13.87
C ASN A 168 -3.54 -24.02 -13.12
N ASN A 169 -3.09 -23.67 -11.92
CA ASN A 169 -3.59 -22.51 -11.21
C ASN A 169 -2.78 -21.27 -11.57
N LEU A 170 -3.47 -20.18 -11.89
CA LEU A 170 -2.82 -18.91 -12.16
C LEU A 170 -2.28 -18.31 -10.87
N ARG A 171 -0.97 -18.13 -10.81
CA ARG A 171 -0.27 -17.42 -9.73
C ARG A 171 0.01 -15.98 -10.11
N LYS A 172 0.08 -15.15 -9.08
CA LYS A 172 0.35 -13.73 -9.15
C LYS A 172 1.78 -13.51 -8.72
N ILE A 173 2.65 -13.32 -9.67
CA ILE A 173 4.09 -13.26 -9.43
C ILE A 173 4.61 -11.87 -9.80
N ASP A 174 5.40 -11.29 -8.90
CA ASP A 174 6.21 -10.12 -9.19
C ASP A 174 7.26 -10.46 -10.25
N ILE A 175 7.28 -9.70 -11.34
CA ILE A 175 8.19 -9.95 -12.47
C ILE A 175 9.67 -9.75 -12.12
N HIS A 176 9.98 -9.01 -11.06
CA HIS A 176 11.35 -8.73 -10.64
C HIS A 176 11.88 -9.72 -9.61
N SER A 177 11.07 -10.09 -8.63
CA SER A 177 11.49 -10.95 -7.52
C SER A 177 10.98 -12.37 -7.58
N GLY A 178 10.06 -12.69 -8.49
CA GLY A 178 9.39 -13.99 -8.53
C GLY A 178 8.49 -14.29 -7.33
N LYS A 179 8.26 -13.33 -6.44
CA LYS A 179 7.46 -13.50 -5.23
C LYS A 179 5.99 -13.18 -5.47
N THR A 180 5.12 -13.80 -4.70
CA THR A 180 3.68 -13.52 -4.74
C THR A 180 3.39 -12.15 -4.13
N LEU A 181 2.78 -11.26 -4.92
CA LEU A 181 2.32 -9.96 -4.45
C LEU A 181 0.93 -10.06 -3.81
N SER A 182 0.76 -9.34 -2.72
CA SER A 182 -0.49 -9.28 -1.97
C SER A 182 -0.71 -7.89 -1.36
N TRP A 183 -1.90 -7.65 -0.78
CA TRP A 183 -2.16 -6.44 -0.01
C TRP A 183 -1.18 -6.24 1.15
N TYR A 184 -0.62 -7.33 1.69
CA TYR A 184 0.35 -7.27 2.77
C TYR A 184 1.67 -6.64 2.32
N SER A 185 1.98 -6.69 1.03
CA SER A 185 3.18 -6.06 0.45
C SER A 185 3.22 -4.55 0.67
N PHE A 186 2.08 -3.85 0.68
CA PHE A 186 2.03 -2.42 1.00
C PHE A 186 2.50 -2.12 2.43
N ARG A 187 2.09 -2.95 3.38
CA ARG A 187 2.53 -2.82 4.77
C ARG A 187 4.02 -3.12 4.91
N HIS A 188 4.53 -4.14 4.22
CA HIS A 188 5.97 -4.41 4.18
C HIS A 188 6.73 -3.19 3.65
N THR A 189 6.28 -2.62 2.55
CA THR A 189 6.89 -1.41 1.96
C THR A 189 6.84 -0.24 2.93
N PHE A 190 5.68 0.01 3.59
CA PHE A 190 5.56 1.07 4.59
C PHE A 190 6.56 0.92 5.73
N ILE A 191 6.66 -0.29 6.31
CA ILE A 191 7.58 -0.56 7.42
C ILE A 191 9.04 -0.36 6.98
N THR A 192 9.43 -0.93 5.84
CA THR A 192 10.79 -0.79 5.29
C THR A 192 11.15 0.68 5.07
N LEU A 193 10.31 1.43 4.34
CA LEU A 193 10.56 2.84 4.07
C LEU A 193 10.57 3.71 5.34
N SER A 194 9.76 3.36 6.34
CA SER A 194 9.74 4.06 7.63
C SER A 194 11.05 3.85 8.41
N LEU A 195 11.57 2.62 8.41
CA LEU A 195 12.88 2.30 9.01
C LEU A 195 14.01 3.03 8.28
N GLU A 196 13.98 3.05 6.95
CA GLU A 196 14.98 3.77 6.13
C GLU A 196 14.96 5.28 6.41
N ARG A 197 13.79 5.86 6.63
CA ARG A 197 13.62 7.27 7.04
C ARG A 197 14.05 7.55 8.48
N GLY A 198 14.34 6.52 9.26
CA GLY A 198 14.77 6.64 10.65
C GLY A 198 13.62 6.84 11.63
N VAL A 199 12.41 6.42 11.30
CA VAL A 199 11.30 6.39 12.27
C VAL A 199 11.70 5.47 13.43
N PRO A 200 11.59 5.91 14.71
CA PRO A 200 11.93 5.08 15.86
C PRO A 200 11.14 3.78 15.86
N LEU A 201 11.82 2.66 16.12
CA LEU A 201 11.22 1.32 16.08
C LEU A 201 9.98 1.21 16.96
N ALA A 202 10.01 1.76 18.17
CA ALA A 202 8.87 1.75 19.10
C ALA A 202 7.64 2.48 18.51
N THR A 203 7.86 3.66 17.91
CA THR A 203 6.81 4.45 17.26
C THR A 203 6.22 3.69 16.08
N LEU A 204 7.07 3.09 15.24
CA LEU A 204 6.63 2.30 14.10
C LEU A 204 5.83 1.07 14.53
N CYS A 205 6.28 0.37 15.58
CA CYS A 205 5.59 -0.80 16.13
C CYS A 205 4.21 -0.43 16.68
N ALA A 206 4.11 0.68 17.40
CA ALA A 206 2.84 1.19 17.91
C ALA A 206 1.89 1.54 16.76
N ASN A 207 2.35 2.32 15.77
CA ASN A 207 1.56 2.73 14.61
C ASN A 207 1.06 1.55 13.77
N CYS A 208 1.83 0.47 13.71
CA CYS A 208 1.51 -0.70 12.90
C CYS A 208 0.85 -1.85 13.68
N ASP A 209 0.65 -1.76 14.99
CA ASP A 209 0.24 -2.90 15.82
C ASP A 209 1.10 -4.15 15.54
N THR A 210 2.41 -4.02 15.74
CA THR A 210 3.37 -5.12 15.54
C THR A 210 4.42 -5.13 16.67
N SER A 211 5.08 -6.27 16.88
CA SER A 211 6.14 -6.36 17.89
C SER A 211 7.48 -5.93 17.32
N MET A 212 8.36 -5.40 18.18
CA MET A 212 9.74 -5.09 17.82
C MET A 212 10.46 -6.34 17.30
N GLN A 213 10.32 -7.46 17.99
CA GLN A 213 10.91 -8.74 17.59
C GLN A 213 10.51 -9.14 16.16
N TYR A 214 9.23 -8.96 15.81
CA TYR A 214 8.77 -9.26 14.44
C TYR A 214 9.43 -8.34 13.41
N VAL A 215 9.53 -7.04 13.71
CA VAL A 215 10.18 -6.08 12.81
C VAL A 215 11.67 -6.39 12.67
N GLU A 216 12.34 -6.69 13.77
CA GLU A 216 13.77 -7.09 13.76
C GLU A 216 14.01 -8.34 12.90
N GLN A 217 13.22 -9.37 13.07
CA GLN A 217 13.37 -10.62 12.31
C GLN A 217 13.10 -10.49 10.81
N HIS A 218 12.16 -9.64 10.42
CA HIS A 218 11.68 -9.62 9.04
C HIS A 218 12.11 -8.40 8.22
N TYR A 219 12.53 -7.31 8.87
CA TYR A 219 12.84 -6.05 8.21
C TYR A 219 14.24 -5.53 8.55
N PHE A 220 14.87 -6.05 9.58
CA PHE A 220 16.17 -5.57 10.03
C PHE A 220 17.29 -6.23 9.24
N HIS A 221 17.26 -6.10 7.94
CA HIS A 221 18.42 -6.36 7.09
C HIS A 221 19.34 -5.14 7.14
N TYR A 222 19.79 -4.84 8.38
CA TYR A 222 20.61 -3.66 8.62
C TYR A 222 21.95 -3.84 7.93
N ASP A 223 22.11 -3.18 6.79
CA ASP A 223 23.41 -3.07 6.15
C ASP A 223 24.18 -1.94 6.86
N ALA A 224 25.15 -2.29 7.69
CA ALA A 224 26.01 -1.33 8.40
C ALA A 224 26.67 -0.33 7.42
N LYS A 225 26.90 -0.75 6.17
CA LYS A 225 27.43 0.13 5.12
C LYS A 225 26.47 1.28 4.77
N ARG A 226 25.15 1.02 4.74
CA ARG A 226 24.13 2.05 4.47
C ARG A 226 23.88 2.96 5.66
N ALA A 227 24.25 2.54 6.84
CA ALA A 227 24.04 3.28 8.08
C ALA A 227 25.26 4.08 8.54
N THR A 228 26.32 4.10 7.77
CA THR A 228 27.59 4.77 8.15
C THR A 228 27.38 6.20 8.63
N ASP A 229 26.55 6.97 7.95
CA ASP A 229 26.25 8.35 8.34
C ASP A 229 25.44 8.47 9.64
N LYS A 230 24.63 7.46 9.94
CA LYS A 230 23.82 7.42 11.18
C LYS A 230 24.61 6.91 12.38
N LEU A 231 25.64 6.09 12.13
CA LEU A 231 26.54 5.57 13.14
C LEU A 231 27.65 6.57 13.52
N SER A 232 27.93 7.53 12.62
CA SER A 232 28.86 8.60 12.95
C SER A 232 28.20 9.57 13.92
N THR A 233 28.69 9.64 15.14
CA THR A 233 28.41 10.76 16.03
C THR A 233 28.94 12.02 15.33
N GLY A 234 28.12 13.09 15.19
CA GLY A 234 28.41 14.27 14.39
C GLY A 234 29.71 15.03 14.69
N ARG A 235 30.47 14.60 15.70
CA ARG A 235 31.83 15.05 16.02
C ARG A 235 32.90 14.42 15.12
N LEU A 236 32.62 13.33 14.44
CA LEU A 236 33.59 12.60 13.59
C LEU A 236 33.48 12.93 12.10
N ARG A 237 32.73 13.97 11.72
CA ARG A 237 32.97 14.65 10.45
C ARG A 237 34.21 15.55 10.55
N LEU A 238 35.23 15.10 11.23
CA LEU A 238 36.57 15.60 10.93
C LEU A 238 36.82 15.23 9.46
N LYS A 239 36.77 16.25 8.61
CA LYS A 239 37.48 16.26 7.33
C LYS A 239 38.98 16.19 7.69
N THR A 240 39.40 15.09 8.28
CA THR A 240 40.80 14.78 8.36
C THR A 240 41.16 14.35 6.95
N ALA A 241 41.94 15.16 6.32
CA ALA A 241 42.75 14.81 5.18
C ALA A 241 43.82 13.74 5.55
N ILE A 242 43.47 12.79 6.40
CA ILE A 242 44.24 11.59 6.62
C ILE A 242 43.72 10.67 5.53
N GLY A 243 44.47 10.54 4.46
CA GLY A 243 44.19 9.60 3.40
C GLY A 243 43.99 8.20 3.99
N ASN A 244 43.18 7.38 3.33
CA ASN A 244 42.94 5.97 3.70
C ASN A 244 44.19 5.07 3.52
N ASP A 245 45.36 5.67 3.43
CA ASP A 245 46.61 4.96 3.12
C ASP A 245 46.95 3.91 4.19
N TRP A 246 46.61 4.18 5.47
CA TRP A 246 46.80 3.21 6.53
C TRP A 246 45.98 1.91 6.34
N MET A 247 44.85 1.94 5.63
CA MET A 247 44.05 0.75 5.35
C MET A 247 44.61 -0.05 4.16
N LYS A 248 45.36 0.58 3.29
CA LYS A 248 45.98 -0.10 2.14
C LYS A 248 47.21 -0.91 2.55
N ASP A 249 47.94 -0.45 3.57
CA ASP A 249 49.21 -1.03 3.97
C ASP A 249 49.10 -2.11 5.03
N THR A 250 47.97 -2.27 5.71
CA THR A 250 47.83 -3.17 6.87
C THR A 250 47.08 -4.46 6.63
N TRP A 251 46.44 -4.64 5.45
CA TRP A 251 45.57 -5.79 5.24
C TRP A 251 45.79 -6.57 3.94
N VAL A 252 46.85 -6.30 3.22
CA VAL A 252 47.36 -7.18 2.15
C VAL A 252 48.50 -8.00 2.78
N GLY A 253 48.15 -8.89 3.68
CA GLY A 253 49.02 -9.97 4.09
C GLY A 253 49.04 -11.02 3.00
N ASP A 254 50.23 -11.27 2.51
CA ASP A 254 50.56 -12.34 1.58
C ASP A 254 49.95 -13.67 2.03
N THR A 255 49.16 -14.29 1.14
CA THR A 255 49.07 -15.74 1.03
C THR A 255 49.02 -16.13 -0.42
#